data_938836dec6fc2a5505406b84a105f841
#
_entry.id   938836dec6fc2a5505406b84a105f841
#
_cell.length_a   1.000
_cell.length_b   1.000
_cell.length_c   1.000
_cell.angle_alpha   90.00
_cell.angle_beta   90.00
_cell.angle_gamma   90.00
#
_symmetry.space_group_name_H-M   'P 1'
#
loop_
_entity.id
_entity.type
_entity.pdbx_description
1 polymer ?
#
loop_
_entity_poly.entity_id
_entity_poly.type
_entity_poly.pdbx_seq_one_letter_code
_entity_poly.pdbx_strand_id
1 'polypeptide(L)'
;VFADADLEAAANQVSRSIFSNQGQTCIAGSRLIVERRVAHEFVQRLEGLANRVTVGDPLNPDTKVGAFINPVQLGKVESYVRGGREAGARIVVGGERIGTNGGLFYQPTIFTDVRPDMSIVRDEIFGPVLAVQQFDTREEAIGIANDTIYGLSAVVWSLNIDNALQTIRGIRASRCGINGQEGAAEMPIGGYKQSGQGRELGHRGFDEYSEFKNNHINMAPSRAWL
;
A
#
# COMPACT_ATOMS: atom_id res chain seq x y z
N VAL A 1 8.69 -3.73 7.97
CA VAL A 1 9.09 -5.08 8.43
C VAL A 1 10.27 -4.92 9.36
N PHE A 2 10.13 -5.33 10.61
CA PHE A 2 11.19 -5.40 11.60
C PHE A 2 11.95 -6.72 11.50
N ALA A 3 13.18 -6.76 11.99
CA ALA A 3 14.05 -7.94 11.90
C ALA A 3 13.59 -9.12 12.75
N ASP A 4 12.76 -8.89 13.77
CA ASP A 4 12.16 -9.92 14.61
C ASP A 4 10.89 -10.54 14.00
N ALA A 5 10.44 -10.09 12.84
CA ALA A 5 9.26 -10.62 12.18
C ALA A 5 9.47 -12.03 11.64
N ASP A 6 8.36 -12.74 11.41
CA ASP A 6 8.37 -13.90 10.53
C ASP A 6 8.61 -13.42 9.08
N LEU A 7 9.87 -13.45 8.66
CA LEU A 7 10.30 -12.92 7.38
C LEU A 7 9.72 -13.69 6.19
N GLU A 8 9.41 -14.97 6.35
CA GLU A 8 8.79 -15.76 5.28
C GLU A 8 7.32 -15.37 5.09
N ALA A 9 6.55 -15.33 6.17
CA ALA A 9 5.17 -14.90 6.14
C ALA A 9 5.04 -13.44 5.64
N ALA A 10 5.93 -12.56 6.12
CA ALA A 10 5.98 -11.16 5.69
C ALA A 10 6.28 -11.03 4.18
N ALA A 11 7.26 -11.77 3.65
CA ALA A 11 7.61 -11.72 2.24
C ALA A 11 6.47 -12.23 1.34
N ASN A 12 5.80 -13.31 1.73
CA ASN A 12 4.63 -13.83 1.02
C ASN A 12 3.50 -12.80 1.01
N GLN A 13 3.21 -12.16 2.15
CA GLN A 13 2.15 -11.15 2.23
C GLN A 13 2.49 -9.88 1.44
N VAL A 14 3.74 -9.40 1.51
CA VAL A 14 4.21 -8.24 0.72
C VAL A 14 4.08 -8.53 -0.78
N SER A 15 4.56 -9.69 -1.24
CA SER A 15 4.45 -10.09 -2.64
C SER A 15 2.98 -10.19 -3.09
N ARG A 16 2.13 -10.83 -2.29
CA ARG A 16 0.70 -10.91 -2.58
C ARG A 16 0.05 -9.53 -2.61
N SER A 17 0.38 -8.66 -1.67
CA SER A 17 -0.21 -7.32 -1.56
C SER A 17 0.07 -6.46 -2.79
N ILE A 18 1.29 -6.50 -3.33
CA ILE A 18 1.66 -5.63 -4.46
C ILE A 18 1.41 -6.27 -5.83
N PHE A 19 1.54 -7.59 -5.97
CA PHE A 19 1.45 -8.22 -7.28
C PHE A 19 0.02 -8.71 -7.63
N SER A 20 -0.82 -9.03 -6.63
CA SER A 20 -2.22 -9.39 -6.90
C SER A 20 -2.92 -8.26 -7.65
N ASN A 21 -3.82 -8.65 -8.56
CA ASN A 21 -4.57 -7.71 -9.40
C ASN A 21 -3.67 -6.69 -10.13
N GLN A 22 -2.46 -7.10 -10.55
CA GLN A 22 -1.45 -6.27 -11.22
C GLN A 22 -1.02 -5.03 -10.41
N GLY A 23 -1.17 -5.04 -9.09
CA GLY A 23 -0.96 -3.87 -8.24
C GLY A 23 -2.00 -2.77 -8.42
N GLN A 24 -3.07 -3.01 -9.18
CA GLN A 24 -4.17 -2.08 -9.43
C GLN A 24 -5.23 -2.17 -8.32
N THR A 25 -4.78 -1.96 -7.08
CA THR A 25 -5.62 -2.00 -5.87
C THR A 25 -5.19 -0.87 -4.93
N CYS A 26 -6.15 -0.12 -4.41
CA CYS A 26 -5.88 1.05 -3.54
C CYS A 26 -5.10 0.71 -2.26
N ILE A 27 -5.23 -0.51 -1.75
CA ILE A 27 -4.52 -1.01 -0.57
C ILE A 27 -3.25 -1.82 -0.91
N ALA A 28 -2.82 -1.85 -2.17
CA ALA A 28 -1.58 -2.50 -2.57
C ALA A 28 -0.38 -1.84 -1.87
N GLY A 29 0.46 -2.65 -1.23
CA GLY A 29 1.63 -2.18 -0.49
C GLY A 29 2.78 -1.82 -1.44
N SER A 30 2.73 -0.66 -2.08
CA SER A 30 3.73 -0.22 -3.07
C SER A 30 5.06 0.24 -2.47
N ARG A 31 5.09 0.56 -1.17
CA ARG A 31 6.31 0.92 -0.44
C ARG A 31 6.61 -0.10 0.65
N LEU A 32 7.74 -0.75 0.56
CA LEU A 32 8.29 -1.61 1.59
C LEU A 32 9.30 -0.81 2.43
N ILE A 33 9.06 -0.75 3.73
CA ILE A 33 9.96 -0.15 4.71
C ILE A 33 10.49 -1.30 5.57
N VAL A 34 11.77 -1.62 5.43
CA VAL A 34 12.39 -2.81 6.03
C VAL A 34 13.61 -2.44 6.88
N GLU A 35 13.75 -3.08 8.04
CA GLU A 35 14.90 -2.87 8.91
C GLU A 35 16.21 -3.27 8.20
N ARG A 36 17.22 -2.38 8.22
CA ARG A 36 18.46 -2.50 7.45
C ARG A 36 19.17 -3.82 7.64
N ARG A 37 19.21 -4.33 8.86
CA ARG A 37 19.93 -5.57 9.18
C ARG A 37 19.36 -6.82 8.52
N VAL A 38 18.11 -6.81 8.07
CA VAL A 38 17.47 -7.92 7.35
C VAL A 38 17.10 -7.56 5.90
N ALA A 39 17.34 -6.33 5.47
CA ALA A 39 16.90 -5.82 4.17
C ALA A 39 17.43 -6.66 3.00
N HIS A 40 18.70 -7.04 3.02
CA HIS A 40 19.31 -7.84 1.95
C HIS A 40 18.64 -9.22 1.83
N GLU A 41 18.52 -9.95 2.94
CA GLU A 41 17.87 -11.25 2.97
C GLU A 41 16.40 -11.15 2.57
N PHE A 42 15.70 -10.13 3.08
CA PHE A 42 14.29 -9.94 2.77
C PHE A 42 14.04 -9.64 1.28
N VAL A 43 14.88 -8.82 0.67
CA VAL A 43 14.82 -8.53 -0.77
C VAL A 43 15.10 -9.79 -1.59
N GLN A 44 16.05 -10.63 -1.21
CA GLN A 44 16.30 -11.91 -1.90
C GLN A 44 15.08 -12.86 -1.84
N ARG A 45 14.38 -12.91 -0.69
CA ARG A 45 13.13 -13.67 -0.59
C ARG A 45 12.06 -13.14 -1.53
N LEU A 46 11.88 -11.81 -1.59
CA LEU A 46 10.93 -11.16 -2.50
C LEU A 46 11.28 -11.38 -3.96
N GLU A 47 12.56 -11.31 -4.34
CA GLU A 47 13.04 -11.63 -5.68
C GLU A 47 12.69 -13.06 -6.08
N GLY A 48 12.96 -14.02 -5.19
CA GLY A 48 12.60 -15.43 -5.39
C GLY A 48 11.09 -15.65 -5.54
N LEU A 49 10.26 -14.89 -4.82
CA LEU A 49 8.81 -14.92 -4.96
C LEU A 49 8.36 -14.28 -6.28
N ALA A 50 8.87 -13.11 -6.61
CA ALA A 50 8.51 -12.38 -7.84
C ALA A 50 8.84 -13.20 -9.11
N ASN A 51 9.98 -13.88 -9.14
CA ASN A 51 10.39 -14.75 -10.24
C ASN A 51 9.49 -15.98 -10.42
N ARG A 52 8.73 -16.39 -9.40
CA ARG A 52 7.77 -17.50 -9.48
C ARG A 52 6.35 -17.05 -9.83
N VAL A 53 6.09 -15.75 -9.91
CA VAL A 53 4.77 -15.23 -10.27
C VAL A 53 4.50 -15.51 -11.74
N THR A 54 3.49 -16.33 -12.02
CA THR A 54 3.02 -16.57 -13.38
C THR A 54 2.15 -15.39 -13.85
N VAL A 55 2.62 -14.70 -14.88
CA VAL A 55 1.90 -13.60 -15.53
C VAL A 55 1.34 -14.10 -16.87
N GLY A 56 0.05 -13.92 -17.13
CA GLY A 56 -0.53 -14.39 -18.36
C GLY A 56 -2.06 -14.37 -18.42
N ASP A 57 -2.62 -15.25 -19.22
CA ASP A 57 -4.07 -15.39 -19.43
C ASP A 57 -4.79 -15.63 -18.09
N PRO A 58 -5.75 -14.78 -17.70
CA PRO A 58 -6.50 -14.94 -16.46
C PRO A 58 -7.40 -16.18 -16.41
N LEU A 59 -7.68 -16.81 -17.55
CA LEU A 59 -8.44 -18.06 -17.60
C LEU A 59 -7.56 -19.29 -17.28
N ASN A 60 -6.23 -19.15 -17.30
CA ASN A 60 -5.36 -20.22 -16.85
C ASN A 60 -5.30 -20.22 -15.31
N PRO A 61 -5.65 -21.36 -14.64
CA PRO A 61 -5.67 -21.46 -13.17
C PRO A 61 -4.31 -21.23 -12.49
N ASP A 62 -3.20 -21.40 -13.23
CA ASP A 62 -1.86 -21.17 -12.71
C ASP A 62 -1.46 -19.69 -12.77
N THR A 63 -2.19 -18.86 -13.51
CA THR A 63 -1.92 -17.41 -13.59
C THR A 63 -2.18 -16.73 -12.25
N LYS A 64 -1.20 -15.96 -11.78
CA LYS A 64 -1.29 -15.15 -10.56
C LYS A 64 -1.48 -13.67 -10.85
N VAL A 65 -1.01 -13.20 -12.00
CA VAL A 65 -1.08 -11.81 -12.43
C VAL A 65 -1.59 -11.77 -13.87
N GLY A 66 -2.72 -11.12 -14.10
CA GLY A 66 -3.33 -10.97 -15.41
C GLY A 66 -2.87 -9.72 -16.16
N ALA A 67 -3.66 -9.29 -17.15
CA ALA A 67 -3.41 -8.09 -17.93
C ALA A 67 -3.83 -6.81 -17.20
N PHE A 68 -3.17 -5.70 -17.51
CA PHE A 68 -3.62 -4.36 -17.10
C PHE A 68 -4.98 -4.02 -17.69
N ILE A 69 -5.71 -3.15 -16.98
CA ILE A 69 -7.07 -2.74 -17.38
C ILE A 69 -7.11 -2.05 -18.76
N ASN A 70 -6.05 -1.31 -19.12
CA ASN A 70 -5.95 -0.63 -20.41
C ASN A 70 -4.49 -0.21 -20.73
N PRO A 71 -4.21 0.18 -22.00
CA PRO A 71 -2.88 0.61 -22.43
C PRO A 71 -2.37 1.88 -21.74
N VAL A 72 -3.26 2.78 -21.33
CA VAL A 72 -2.89 4.05 -20.67
C VAL A 72 -2.26 3.76 -19.30
N GLN A 73 -2.88 2.88 -18.52
CA GLN A 73 -2.34 2.49 -17.22
C GLN A 73 -1.02 1.73 -17.36
N LEU A 74 -0.91 0.83 -18.34
CA LEU A 74 0.37 0.15 -18.61
C LEU A 74 1.46 1.17 -18.99
N GLY A 75 1.17 2.13 -19.86
CA GLY A 75 2.12 3.19 -20.24
C GLY A 75 2.53 4.07 -19.06
N LYS A 76 1.60 4.34 -18.12
CA LYS A 76 1.92 5.02 -16.86
C LYS A 76 2.96 4.25 -16.06
N VAL A 77 2.76 2.95 -15.86
CA VAL A 77 3.70 2.09 -15.11
C VAL A 77 5.07 2.05 -15.78
N GLU A 78 5.11 1.86 -17.11
CA GLU A 78 6.36 1.91 -17.88
C GLU A 78 7.12 3.23 -17.70
N SER A 79 6.39 4.34 -17.68
CA SER A 79 6.97 5.67 -17.45
C SER A 79 7.59 5.80 -16.05
N TYR A 80 6.91 5.33 -15.01
CA TYR A 80 7.46 5.32 -13.65
C TYR A 80 8.69 4.42 -13.53
N VAL A 81 8.66 3.23 -14.11
CA VAL A 81 9.79 2.30 -14.06
C VAL A 81 11.00 2.89 -14.79
N ARG A 82 10.81 3.49 -15.95
CA ARG A 82 11.86 4.20 -16.67
C ARG A 82 12.41 5.36 -15.85
N GLY A 83 11.55 6.22 -15.29
CA GLY A 83 11.94 7.35 -14.46
C GLY A 83 12.70 6.93 -13.20
N GLY A 84 12.33 5.80 -12.58
CA GLY A 84 13.06 5.22 -11.45
C GLY A 84 14.49 4.80 -11.82
N ARG A 85 14.66 4.13 -12.98
CA ARG A 85 15.99 3.78 -13.52
C ARG A 85 16.83 5.03 -13.80
N GLU A 86 16.27 6.00 -14.50
CA GLU A 86 16.94 7.27 -14.84
C GLU A 86 17.34 8.07 -13.60
N ALA A 87 16.54 8.00 -12.53
CA ALA A 87 16.85 8.61 -11.24
C ALA A 87 17.92 7.84 -10.44
N GLY A 88 18.36 6.67 -10.91
CA GLY A 88 19.43 5.87 -10.32
C GLY A 88 18.97 4.80 -9.33
N ALA A 89 17.67 4.48 -9.25
CA ALA A 89 17.18 3.34 -8.49
C ALA A 89 17.56 2.03 -9.21
N ARG A 90 17.88 0.99 -8.44
CA ARG A 90 18.26 -0.31 -8.97
C ARG A 90 17.06 -1.24 -9.04
N ILE A 91 16.79 -1.81 -10.21
CA ILE A 91 15.83 -2.90 -10.37
C ILE A 91 16.49 -4.21 -9.95
N VAL A 92 15.86 -4.91 -9.02
CA VAL A 92 16.26 -6.25 -8.57
C VAL A 92 15.65 -7.31 -9.48
N VAL A 93 14.39 -7.14 -9.85
CA VAL A 93 13.64 -8.07 -10.70
C VAL A 93 12.60 -7.30 -11.52
N GLY A 94 12.29 -7.81 -12.71
CA GLY A 94 11.24 -7.26 -13.57
C GLY A 94 11.63 -5.98 -14.31
N GLY A 95 10.67 -5.09 -14.44
CA GLY A 95 10.87 -3.80 -15.10
C GLY A 95 10.62 -3.77 -16.59
N GLU A 96 9.95 -4.81 -17.14
CA GLU A 96 9.71 -4.94 -18.56
C GLU A 96 8.29 -5.43 -18.88
N ARG A 97 7.80 -5.03 -20.05
CA ARG A 97 6.58 -5.57 -20.62
C ARG A 97 6.79 -7.01 -21.07
N ILE A 98 5.80 -7.83 -20.84
CA ILE A 98 5.79 -9.20 -21.37
C ILE A 98 5.07 -9.18 -22.71
N GLY A 99 5.82 -9.51 -23.77
CA GLY A 99 5.33 -9.53 -25.15
C GLY A 99 4.58 -10.82 -25.50
N THR A 100 3.38 -11.04 -24.97
CA THR A 100 2.53 -12.16 -25.37
C THR A 100 1.34 -11.66 -26.19
N ASN A 101 1.35 -11.94 -27.50
CA ASN A 101 0.21 -11.77 -28.42
C ASN A 101 -0.55 -10.42 -28.30
N GLY A 102 0.16 -9.31 -28.08
CA GLY A 102 -0.45 -7.99 -27.92
C GLY A 102 -1.11 -7.75 -26.55
N GLY A 103 -0.94 -8.65 -25.58
CA GLY A 103 -1.48 -8.53 -24.24
C GLY A 103 -0.82 -7.40 -23.42
N LEU A 104 -1.57 -6.85 -22.48
CA LEU A 104 -1.14 -5.76 -21.61
C LEU A 104 -0.49 -6.30 -20.34
N PHE A 105 0.58 -7.07 -20.47
CA PHE A 105 1.24 -7.73 -19.35
C PHE A 105 2.55 -7.03 -18.97
N TYR A 106 2.83 -7.00 -17.67
CA TYR A 106 4.06 -6.41 -17.12
C TYR A 106 4.62 -7.27 -16.00
N GLN A 107 5.94 -7.32 -15.90
CA GLN A 107 6.61 -8.12 -14.88
C GLN A 107 6.41 -7.54 -13.47
N PRO A 108 6.24 -8.38 -12.43
CA PRO A 108 6.48 -7.99 -11.05
C PRO A 108 7.82 -7.29 -10.93
N THR A 109 7.82 -6.07 -10.37
CA THR A 109 9.00 -5.19 -10.39
C THR A 109 9.36 -4.74 -8.98
N ILE A 110 10.63 -4.86 -8.62
CA ILE A 110 11.15 -4.46 -7.30
C ILE A 110 12.33 -3.52 -7.49
N PHE A 111 12.24 -2.34 -6.88
CA PHE A 111 13.29 -1.35 -6.80
C PHE A 111 13.96 -1.33 -5.44
N THR A 112 15.30 -1.24 -5.44
CA THR A 112 16.14 -0.88 -4.29
C THR A 112 16.95 0.36 -4.59
N ASP A 113 17.74 0.83 -3.62
CA ASP A 113 18.57 2.04 -3.74
C ASP A 113 17.74 3.28 -4.10
N VAL A 114 16.50 3.31 -3.61
CA VAL A 114 15.58 4.42 -3.83
C VAL A 114 15.83 5.57 -2.85
N ARG A 115 15.67 6.81 -3.33
CA ARG A 115 15.69 8.01 -2.49
C ARG A 115 14.27 8.52 -2.23
N PRO A 116 14.04 9.23 -1.11
CA PRO A 116 12.72 9.74 -0.75
C PRO A 116 12.08 10.70 -1.77
N ASP A 117 12.91 11.37 -2.60
CA ASP A 117 12.48 12.33 -3.62
C ASP A 117 12.04 11.68 -4.94
N MET A 118 12.31 10.40 -5.15
CA MET A 118 11.97 9.69 -6.39
C MET A 118 10.44 9.52 -6.55
N SER A 119 9.94 9.72 -7.77
CA SER A 119 8.51 9.56 -8.09
C SER A 119 7.99 8.17 -7.79
N ILE A 120 8.80 7.12 -7.98
CA ILE A 120 8.45 5.74 -7.64
C ILE A 120 8.23 5.51 -6.13
N VAL A 121 8.67 6.45 -5.27
CA VAL A 121 8.47 6.44 -3.81
C VAL A 121 7.32 7.35 -3.40
N ARG A 122 7.14 8.48 -4.13
CA ARG A 122 6.20 9.55 -3.76
C ARG A 122 4.79 9.34 -4.32
N ASP A 123 4.70 8.82 -5.54
CA ASP A 123 3.46 8.80 -6.31
C ASP A 123 2.79 7.41 -6.27
N GLU A 124 1.49 7.40 -6.51
CA GLU A 124 0.73 6.18 -6.69
C GLU A 124 0.89 5.66 -8.12
N ILE A 125 1.75 4.64 -8.30
CA ILE A 125 1.99 4.02 -9.60
C ILE A 125 0.76 3.24 -10.08
N PHE A 126 0.09 2.54 -9.17
CA PHE A 126 -1.05 1.65 -9.41
C PHE A 126 -0.71 0.53 -10.39
N GLY A 127 0.39 -0.16 -10.09
CA GLY A 127 0.99 -1.24 -10.87
C GLY A 127 1.81 -2.18 -9.99
N PRO A 128 2.33 -3.30 -10.53
CA PRO A 128 3.06 -4.32 -9.78
C PRO A 128 4.51 -3.89 -9.50
N VAL A 129 4.67 -2.72 -8.89
CA VAL A 129 5.95 -2.07 -8.65
C VAL A 129 6.13 -1.80 -7.17
N LEU A 130 7.18 -2.34 -6.58
CA LEU A 130 7.55 -2.21 -5.18
C LEU A 130 8.82 -1.36 -5.04
N ALA A 131 8.76 -0.30 -4.24
CA ALA A 131 9.92 0.49 -3.84
C ALA A 131 10.37 0.12 -2.42
N VAL A 132 11.63 -0.29 -2.27
CA VAL A 132 12.20 -0.75 -0.98
C VAL A 132 13.01 0.36 -0.34
N GLN A 133 12.59 0.80 0.84
CA GLN A 133 13.27 1.75 1.71
C GLN A 133 13.76 1.04 2.97
N GLN A 134 14.85 1.51 3.55
CA GLN A 134 15.43 0.91 4.74
C GLN A 134 15.34 1.87 5.93
N PHE A 135 15.31 1.32 7.15
CA PHE A 135 15.35 2.07 8.39
C PHE A 135 16.24 1.40 9.42
N ASP A 136 16.71 2.16 10.39
CA ASP A 136 17.51 1.67 11.51
C ASP A 136 16.75 1.72 12.84
N THR A 137 15.81 2.66 13.00
CA THR A 137 15.02 2.81 14.24
C THR A 137 13.52 2.80 13.95
N ARG A 138 12.72 2.48 14.96
CA ARG A 138 11.25 2.53 14.84
C ARG A 138 10.76 3.94 14.47
N GLU A 139 11.35 4.95 15.07
CA GLU A 139 11.02 6.35 14.85
C GLU A 139 11.27 6.74 13.39
N GLU A 140 12.37 6.27 12.81
CA GLU A 140 12.67 6.43 11.39
C GLU A 140 11.66 5.69 10.51
N ALA A 141 11.31 4.46 10.84
CA ALA A 141 10.29 3.69 10.11
C ALA A 141 8.94 4.43 10.09
N ILE A 142 8.51 4.99 11.23
CA ILE A 142 7.29 5.79 11.34
C ILE A 142 7.42 7.08 10.50
N GLY A 143 8.56 7.76 10.55
CA GLY A 143 8.84 8.95 9.76
C GLY A 143 8.71 8.68 8.26
N ILE A 144 9.39 7.63 7.75
CA ILE A 144 9.33 7.21 6.35
C ILE A 144 7.89 6.80 5.96
N ALA A 145 7.19 6.05 6.82
CA ALA A 145 5.81 5.63 6.55
C ALA A 145 4.87 6.84 6.39
N ASN A 146 5.10 7.88 7.18
CA ASN A 146 4.28 9.10 7.18
C ASN A 146 4.68 10.14 6.14
N ASP A 147 5.88 10.02 5.55
CA ASP A 147 6.37 10.94 4.52
C ASP A 147 5.71 10.64 3.16
N THR A 148 4.43 10.89 3.09
CA THR A 148 3.59 10.75 1.90
C THR A 148 2.34 11.60 2.05
N ILE A 149 1.74 11.99 0.92
CA ILE A 149 0.43 12.66 0.89
C ILE A 149 -0.73 11.68 1.13
N TYR A 150 -0.48 10.37 1.11
CA TYR A 150 -1.49 9.33 1.28
C TYR A 150 -1.54 8.80 2.72
N GLY A 151 -2.63 8.12 3.05
CA GLY A 151 -2.83 7.51 4.36
C GLY A 151 -4.01 6.52 4.37
N LEU A 152 -4.01 5.55 3.44
CA LEU A 152 -5.08 4.56 3.37
C LEU A 152 -4.77 3.32 4.18
N SER A 153 -3.62 2.69 3.95
CA SER A 153 -3.33 1.36 4.48
C SER A 153 -1.85 1.21 4.86
N ALA A 154 -1.60 0.47 5.94
CA ALA A 154 -0.27 0.04 6.36
C ALA A 154 -0.32 -1.32 7.05
N VAL A 155 0.78 -2.07 6.97
CA VAL A 155 0.96 -3.32 7.72
C VAL A 155 2.31 -3.29 8.41
N VAL A 156 2.33 -3.57 9.70
CA VAL A 156 3.54 -3.69 10.51
C VAL A 156 3.82 -5.16 10.77
N TRP A 157 5.04 -5.58 10.52
CA TRP A 157 5.51 -6.94 10.78
C TRP A 157 6.56 -6.94 11.89
N SER A 158 6.23 -7.54 13.02
CA SER A 158 7.09 -7.72 14.20
C SER A 158 6.48 -8.77 15.11
N LEU A 159 7.28 -9.64 15.70
CA LEU A 159 6.85 -10.58 16.73
C LEU A 159 6.79 -9.94 18.13
N ASN A 160 7.40 -8.78 18.31
CA ASN A 160 7.25 -7.98 19.51
C ASN A 160 5.98 -7.13 19.41
N ILE A 161 4.92 -7.54 20.12
CA ILE A 161 3.62 -6.88 20.07
C ILE A 161 3.67 -5.42 20.54
N ASP A 162 4.49 -5.08 21.51
CA ASP A 162 4.63 -3.71 22.01
C ASP A 162 5.26 -2.81 20.95
N ASN A 163 6.31 -3.30 20.27
CA ASN A 163 6.93 -2.61 19.16
C ASN A 163 5.93 -2.40 18.02
N ALA A 164 5.18 -3.45 17.65
CA ALA A 164 4.17 -3.38 16.59
C ALA A 164 3.06 -2.38 16.92
N LEU A 165 2.52 -2.40 18.15
CA LEU A 165 1.47 -1.49 18.61
C LEU A 165 1.94 -0.03 18.66
N GLN A 166 3.16 0.23 19.15
CA GLN A 166 3.72 1.58 19.19
C GLN A 166 3.96 2.11 17.78
N THR A 167 4.45 1.26 16.87
CA THR A 167 4.67 1.62 15.46
C THR A 167 3.35 1.98 14.78
N ILE A 168 2.33 1.12 14.91
CA ILE A 168 1.04 1.32 14.25
C ILE A 168 0.32 2.58 14.74
N ARG A 169 0.45 2.91 16.03
CA ARG A 169 -0.09 4.17 16.61
C ARG A 169 0.58 5.41 16.04
N GLY A 170 1.84 5.31 15.64
CA GLY A 170 2.59 6.40 15.02
C GLY A 170 2.30 6.58 13.53
N ILE A 171 1.79 5.55 12.84
CA ILE A 171 1.50 5.60 11.40
C ILE A 171 0.16 6.30 11.15
N ARG A 172 0.16 7.25 10.22
CA ARG A 172 -1.03 8.01 9.80
C ARG A 172 -1.70 7.39 8.58
N ALA A 173 -2.21 6.19 8.75
CA ALA A 173 -3.07 5.49 7.81
C ALA A 173 -4.34 5.01 8.51
N SER A 174 -5.46 4.97 7.81
CA SER A 174 -6.75 4.65 8.42
C SER A 174 -6.94 3.16 8.67
N ARG A 175 -6.33 2.33 7.85
CA ARG A 175 -6.37 0.87 7.99
C ARG A 175 -4.97 0.35 8.25
N CYS A 176 -4.78 -0.18 9.45
CA CYS A 176 -3.49 -0.71 9.86
C CYS A 176 -3.62 -2.15 10.35
N GLY A 177 -2.72 -3.02 9.90
CA GLY A 177 -2.60 -4.41 10.33
C GLY A 177 -1.30 -4.70 11.06
N ILE A 178 -1.29 -5.71 11.92
CA ILE A 178 -0.08 -6.29 12.52
C ILE A 178 0.01 -7.73 12.04
N ASN A 179 1.14 -8.09 11.44
CA ASN A 179 1.45 -9.42 10.90
C ASN A 179 0.38 -9.96 9.93
N GLY A 180 -0.31 -9.04 9.24
CA GLY A 180 -1.35 -9.35 8.27
C GLY A 180 -2.30 -8.18 8.06
N GLN A 181 -3.15 -8.29 7.05
CA GLN A 181 -4.13 -7.27 6.69
C GLN A 181 -5.48 -7.91 6.43
N GLU A 182 -6.03 -8.51 7.46
CA GLU A 182 -7.40 -9.01 7.40
C GLU A 182 -8.39 -7.88 7.70
N GLY A 183 -9.57 -7.95 7.12
CA GLY A 183 -10.65 -7.00 7.34
C GLY A 183 -11.94 -7.73 7.64
N ALA A 184 -12.81 -7.10 8.42
CA ALA A 184 -14.17 -7.53 8.66
C ALA A 184 -15.14 -6.45 8.21
N ALA A 185 -16.36 -6.82 7.87
CA ALA A 185 -17.39 -5.89 7.43
C ALA A 185 -17.76 -4.84 8.50
N GLU A 186 -17.48 -5.14 9.75
CA GLU A 186 -17.69 -4.26 10.89
C GLU A 186 -16.59 -3.20 11.05
N MET A 187 -15.46 -3.39 10.37
CA MET A 187 -14.32 -2.46 10.43
C MET A 187 -14.48 -1.35 9.39
N PRO A 188 -14.57 -0.08 9.82
CA PRO A 188 -14.70 1.02 8.87
C PRO A 188 -13.43 1.16 8.01
N ILE A 189 -13.62 1.40 6.72
CA ILE A 189 -12.56 1.68 5.75
C ILE A 189 -12.72 3.09 5.20
N GLY A 190 -11.61 3.76 4.92
CA GLY A 190 -11.55 5.08 4.29
C GLY A 190 -10.14 5.62 4.34
N GLY A 191 -9.90 6.80 3.80
CA GLY A 191 -8.56 7.39 3.74
C GLY A 191 -8.28 8.38 4.86
N TYR A 192 -6.97 8.62 5.09
CA TYR A 192 -6.44 9.83 5.72
C TYR A 192 -5.75 10.66 4.66
N LYS A 193 -5.51 11.93 4.95
CA LYS A 193 -4.80 12.85 4.06
C LYS A 193 -5.49 12.89 2.67
N GLN A 194 -4.72 12.80 1.57
CA GLN A 194 -5.26 12.79 0.21
C GLN A 194 -5.83 11.43 -0.26
N SER A 195 -5.76 10.40 0.57
CA SER A 195 -6.46 9.13 0.29
C SER A 195 -7.99 9.23 0.42
N GLY A 196 -8.50 10.37 0.86
CA GLY A 196 -9.93 10.68 0.87
C GLY A 196 -10.49 10.95 2.25
N GLN A 197 -11.80 11.23 2.27
CA GLN A 197 -12.60 11.49 3.45
C GLN A 197 -13.73 10.47 3.53
N GLY A 198 -14.48 10.51 4.62
CA GLY A 198 -15.57 9.58 4.83
C GLY A 198 -15.13 8.19 5.28
N ARG A 199 -16.11 7.36 5.59
CA ARG A 199 -15.91 5.96 5.96
C ARG A 199 -17.01 5.08 5.39
N GLU A 200 -16.59 3.95 4.83
CA GLU A 200 -17.48 2.85 4.47
C GLU A 200 -17.37 1.74 5.51
N LEU A 201 -18.32 0.84 5.54
CA LEU A 201 -18.40 -0.30 6.45
C LEU A 201 -18.55 0.07 7.93
N GLY A 202 -18.94 -0.90 8.74
CA GLY A 202 -19.21 -0.73 10.14
C GLY A 202 -20.25 0.35 10.42
N HIS A 203 -20.40 0.76 11.67
CA HIS A 203 -21.33 1.83 12.06
C HIS A 203 -21.02 3.18 11.43
N ARG A 204 -19.74 3.46 11.18
CA ARG A 204 -19.32 4.74 10.58
C ARG A 204 -19.80 4.91 9.15
N GLY A 205 -20.04 3.80 8.43
CA GLY A 205 -20.62 3.87 7.09
C GLY A 205 -22.04 4.47 7.06
N PHE A 206 -22.79 4.40 8.14
CA PHE A 206 -24.11 5.03 8.22
C PHE A 206 -24.05 6.56 8.32
N ASP A 207 -22.96 7.08 8.87
CA ASP A 207 -22.78 8.53 9.03
C ASP A 207 -22.80 9.24 7.67
N GLU A 208 -22.31 8.58 6.62
CA GLU A 208 -22.25 9.12 5.24
C GLU A 208 -23.63 9.21 4.56
N TYR A 209 -24.63 8.50 5.08
CA TYR A 209 -26.02 8.49 4.58
C TYR A 209 -26.98 9.22 5.51
N SER A 210 -26.45 9.96 6.51
CA SER A 210 -27.22 10.61 7.55
C SER A 210 -26.84 12.08 7.68
N GLU A 211 -27.80 12.91 8.00
CA GLU A 211 -27.58 14.33 8.30
C GLU A 211 -28.03 14.68 9.70
N PHE A 212 -27.25 15.51 10.40
CA PHE A 212 -27.62 16.04 11.72
C PHE A 212 -28.57 17.22 11.54
N LYS A 213 -29.73 17.17 12.24
CA LYS A 213 -30.67 18.26 12.31
C LYS A 213 -30.85 18.73 13.75
N ASN A 214 -30.56 20.00 14.02
CA ASN A 214 -30.88 20.62 15.29
C ASN A 214 -32.32 21.18 15.25
N ASN A 215 -33.16 20.75 16.21
CA ASN A 215 -34.49 21.33 16.41
C ASN A 215 -34.51 22.03 17.73
N HIS A 216 -34.82 23.33 17.71
CA HIS A 216 -35.03 24.11 18.93
C HIS A 216 -36.52 24.50 19.06
N ILE A 217 -37.14 24.11 20.16
CA ILE A 217 -38.57 24.43 20.46
C ILE A 217 -38.60 25.35 21.69
N ASN A 218 -39.06 26.56 21.50
CA ASN A 218 -39.28 27.48 22.59
C ASN A 218 -40.79 27.47 22.95
N MET A 219 -41.11 26.91 24.10
CA MET A 219 -42.48 26.82 24.62
C MET A 219 -42.82 27.99 25.56
N ALA A 220 -41.88 28.87 25.87
CA ALA A 220 -42.11 30.04 26.65
C ALA A 220 -42.52 31.24 25.78
N PRO A 221 -43.38 32.16 26.23
CA PRO A 221 -43.64 33.38 25.50
C PRO A 221 -42.35 34.20 25.33
N SER A 222 -42.17 34.80 24.18
CA SER A 222 -41.01 35.64 23.87
C SER A 222 -40.96 36.77 24.90
N ARG A 223 -39.84 36.93 25.58
CA ARG A 223 -39.58 38.15 26.37
C ARG A 223 -39.18 39.24 25.44
N ALA A 224 -39.69 40.45 25.71
CA ALA A 224 -39.26 41.61 24.93
C ALA A 224 -37.74 41.78 25.04
N TRP A 225 -37.11 42.12 23.93
CA TRP A 225 -35.66 42.39 23.87
C TRP A 225 -35.26 43.60 24.72
N LEU A 226 -36.15 44.63 24.81
CA LEU A 226 -35.99 45.90 25.54
C LEU A 226 -37.12 46.05 26.53
#